data_812f3be36cb5fa49b37ebda5b42c7653
#
_entry.id   812f3be36cb5fa49b37ebda5b42c7653
#
_cell.length_a   1.000
_cell.length_b   1.000
_cell.length_c   1.000
_cell.angle_alpha   90.00
_cell.angle_beta   90.00
_cell.angle_gamma   90.00
#
_symmetry.space_group_name_H-M   'P 1'
#
loop_
_entity.id
_entity.type
_entity.pdbx_description
1 polymer ?
#
loop_
_entity_poly.entity_id
_entity_poly.type
_entity_poly.pdbx_seq_one_letter_code
_entity_poly.pdbx_strand_id
1 'polypeptide(L)'
;MRKTGAMLLAIAALAGPAGAQTARPMLDYASAAKIRDGCVAWAGERKLAVAVAVFDERGTLMAFALMDGAASAVGDYAQWKGRSAATIHVASAETAEWGRGPPGLATWEGGVPVFSATGAALGGVGVSGAESAEDVACGRAGVDAAGLRDAKD
;
A
#
# COMPACT_ATOMS: atom_id res chain seq x y z
N MET A 1 -50.39 -60.59 1.36
CA MET A 1 -49.15 -59.96 1.85
C MET A 1 -48.74 -58.81 0.88
N ARG A 2 -49.02 -57.60 1.20
CA ARG A 2 -48.67 -56.39 0.39
C ARG A 2 -47.38 -55.82 0.94
N LYS A 3 -46.33 -55.81 0.11
CA LYS A 3 -45.06 -55.13 0.45
C LYS A 3 -45.14 -53.70 -0.03
N THR A 4 -45.25 -52.74 0.88
CA THR A 4 -45.12 -51.30 0.64
C THR A 4 -43.63 -50.93 0.66
N GLY A 5 -43.09 -50.65 -0.52
CA GLY A 5 -41.74 -50.10 -0.63
C GLY A 5 -41.77 -48.61 -0.39
N ALA A 6 -41.10 -48.13 0.66
CA ALA A 6 -40.86 -46.71 0.92
C ALA A 6 -39.71 -46.22 0.04
N MET A 7 -40.01 -45.30 -0.89
CA MET A 7 -39.05 -44.62 -1.75
C MET A 7 -38.51 -43.38 -1.00
N LEU A 8 -37.28 -43.46 -0.45
CA LEU A 8 -36.58 -42.34 0.14
C LEU A 8 -36.09 -41.40 -0.97
N LEU A 9 -36.72 -40.24 -1.10
CA LEU A 9 -36.22 -39.16 -1.96
C LEU A 9 -35.05 -38.48 -1.24
N ALA A 10 -33.82 -38.64 -1.72
CA ALA A 10 -32.64 -37.90 -1.27
C ALA A 10 -32.66 -36.53 -1.94
N ILE A 11 -33.00 -35.49 -1.15
CA ILE A 11 -32.86 -34.09 -1.56
C ILE A 11 -31.39 -33.73 -1.39
N ALA A 12 -30.63 -33.75 -2.48
CA ALA A 12 -29.27 -33.16 -2.53
C ALA A 12 -29.42 -31.63 -2.50
N ALA A 13 -29.16 -31.05 -1.34
CA ALA A 13 -29.04 -29.59 -1.21
C ALA A 13 -27.79 -29.13 -1.96
N LEU A 14 -27.97 -28.51 -3.13
CA LEU A 14 -26.96 -27.75 -3.84
C LEU A 14 -26.66 -26.48 -3.04
N ALA A 15 -25.82 -26.56 -2.02
CA ALA A 15 -25.22 -25.42 -1.39
C ALA A 15 -24.19 -24.84 -2.35
N GLY A 16 -24.61 -23.91 -3.21
CA GLY A 16 -23.69 -23.07 -3.96
C GLY A 16 -22.82 -22.25 -3.00
N PRO A 17 -21.59 -21.88 -3.40
CA PRO A 17 -20.74 -21.05 -2.55
C PRO A 17 -21.48 -19.73 -2.24
N ALA A 18 -21.77 -19.50 -0.96
CA ALA A 18 -22.32 -18.24 -0.49
C ALA A 18 -21.23 -17.16 -0.55
N GLY A 19 -20.92 -16.68 -1.75
CA GLY A 19 -20.02 -15.59 -2.00
C GLY A 19 -20.68 -14.26 -1.72
N ALA A 20 -20.92 -13.94 -0.45
CA ALA A 20 -21.47 -12.64 -0.06
C ALA A 20 -20.48 -11.47 -0.26
N GLN A 21 -19.19 -11.76 -0.49
CA GLN A 21 -18.15 -10.74 -0.67
C GLN A 21 -17.12 -11.20 -1.71
N THR A 22 -16.60 -10.22 -2.46
CA THR A 22 -15.48 -10.43 -3.37
C THR A 22 -14.17 -10.34 -2.60
N ALA A 23 -13.29 -11.34 -2.74
CA ALA A 23 -11.93 -11.27 -2.20
C ALA A 23 -11.16 -10.13 -2.90
N ARG A 24 -10.51 -9.27 -2.12
CA ARG A 24 -9.64 -8.20 -2.63
C ARG A 24 -8.22 -8.44 -2.15
N PRO A 25 -7.21 -8.27 -3.03
CA PRO A 25 -5.81 -8.24 -2.59
C PRO A 25 -5.61 -7.16 -1.52
N MET A 26 -4.78 -7.43 -0.55
CA MET A 26 -4.40 -6.49 0.51
C MET A 26 -2.89 -6.45 0.64
N LEU A 27 -2.34 -5.29 1.01
CA LEU A 27 -0.94 -5.20 1.43
C LEU A 27 -0.79 -5.91 2.77
N ASP A 28 -0.02 -6.98 2.81
CA ASP A 28 0.31 -7.67 4.05
C ASP A 28 1.48 -7.01 4.78
N TYR A 29 1.64 -7.34 6.07
CA TYR A 29 2.71 -6.78 6.89
C TYR A 29 4.11 -7.13 6.36
N ALA A 30 4.31 -8.33 5.84
CA ALA A 30 5.62 -8.76 5.35
C ALA A 30 6.05 -7.94 4.12
N SER A 31 5.11 -7.68 3.20
CA SER A 31 5.35 -6.80 2.04
C SER A 31 5.56 -5.35 2.47
N ALA A 32 4.77 -4.83 3.41
CA ALA A 32 4.94 -3.47 3.93
C ALA A 32 6.31 -3.30 4.62
N ALA A 33 6.77 -4.30 5.39
CA ALA A 33 8.09 -4.29 6.00
C ALA A 33 9.20 -4.28 4.95
N LYS A 34 9.09 -5.08 3.87
CA LYS A 34 10.06 -5.07 2.77
C LYS A 34 10.12 -3.72 2.06
N ILE A 35 8.98 -3.06 1.83
CA ILE A 35 8.95 -1.71 1.25
C ILE A 35 9.74 -0.74 2.14
N ARG A 36 9.44 -0.72 3.44
CA ARG A 36 10.15 0.12 4.40
C ARG A 36 11.65 -0.16 4.39
N ASP A 37 12.05 -1.43 4.52
CA ASP A 37 13.44 -1.84 4.65
C ASP A 37 14.23 -1.60 3.36
N GLY A 38 13.61 -1.79 2.19
CA GLY A 38 14.21 -1.49 0.90
C GLY A 38 14.52 0.01 0.72
N CYS A 39 13.58 0.90 1.09
CA CYS A 39 13.83 2.34 1.09
C CYS A 39 14.91 2.74 2.11
N VAL A 40 14.88 2.20 3.34
CA VAL A 40 15.90 2.47 4.36
C VAL A 40 17.29 2.04 3.88
N ALA A 41 17.42 0.88 3.27
CA ALA A 41 18.68 0.41 2.70
C ALA A 41 19.18 1.33 1.57
N TRP A 42 18.28 1.68 0.63
CA TRP A 42 18.57 2.61 -0.47
C TRP A 42 19.05 3.98 0.02
N ALA A 43 18.39 4.54 1.05
CA ALA A 43 18.76 5.81 1.65
C ALA A 43 20.09 5.73 2.40
N GLY A 44 20.33 4.64 3.15
CA GLY A 44 21.57 4.41 3.88
C GLY A 44 22.82 4.35 2.98
N GLU A 45 22.72 3.70 1.81
CA GLU A 45 23.80 3.66 0.81
C GLU A 45 24.18 5.06 0.31
N ARG A 46 23.23 6.01 0.35
CA ARG A 46 23.40 7.41 -0.11
C ARG A 46 23.66 8.39 1.02
N LYS A 47 23.76 7.87 2.25
CA LYS A 47 23.94 8.68 3.48
C LYS A 47 22.82 9.69 3.69
N LEU A 48 21.61 9.35 3.24
CA LEU A 48 20.40 10.11 3.49
C LEU A 48 19.74 9.64 4.79
N ALA A 49 19.14 10.56 5.52
CA ALA A 49 18.38 10.28 6.73
C ALA A 49 16.91 10.67 6.50
N VAL A 50 16.04 9.68 6.31
CA VAL A 50 14.65 9.88 5.93
C VAL A 50 13.69 9.22 6.91
N ALA A 51 12.41 9.61 6.85
CA ALA A 51 11.30 8.86 7.37
C ALA A 51 10.59 8.11 6.23
N VAL A 52 10.16 6.89 6.51
CA VAL A 52 9.41 6.02 5.59
C VAL A 52 8.12 5.56 6.26
N ALA A 53 6.97 5.75 5.61
CA ALA A 53 5.67 5.34 6.13
C ALA A 53 4.89 4.57 5.06
N VAL A 54 4.52 3.33 5.34
CA VAL A 54 3.81 2.43 4.42
C VAL A 54 2.39 2.22 4.91
N PHE A 55 1.42 2.43 4.03
CA PHE A 55 -0.01 2.32 4.31
C PHE A 55 -0.69 1.30 3.41
N ASP A 56 -1.72 0.62 3.92
CA ASP A 56 -2.64 -0.16 3.08
C ASP A 56 -3.59 0.74 2.28
N GLU A 57 -4.39 0.18 1.37
CA GLU A 57 -5.33 0.93 0.52
C GLU A 57 -6.42 1.70 1.31
N ARG A 58 -6.62 1.36 2.59
CA ARG A 58 -7.57 2.03 3.50
C ARG A 58 -6.93 3.16 4.29
N GLY A 59 -5.63 3.38 4.10
CA GLY A 59 -4.87 4.39 4.84
C GLY A 59 -4.52 3.97 6.26
N THR A 60 -4.42 2.66 6.53
CA THR A 60 -3.90 2.11 7.79
C THR A 60 -2.39 2.03 7.72
N LEU A 61 -1.70 2.58 8.71
CA LEU A 61 -0.23 2.51 8.81
C LEU A 61 0.19 1.06 9.09
N MET A 62 0.95 0.48 8.18
CA MET A 62 1.42 -0.91 8.22
C MET A 62 2.87 -1.04 8.67
N ALA A 63 3.74 -0.12 8.25
CA ALA A 63 5.15 -0.08 8.63
C ALA A 63 5.66 1.37 8.66
N PHE A 64 6.59 1.66 9.56
CA PHE A 64 7.19 2.98 9.71
C PHE A 64 8.65 2.86 10.11
N ALA A 65 9.47 3.78 9.64
CA ALA A 65 10.82 4.02 10.14
C ALA A 65 11.12 5.53 10.13
N LEU A 66 11.79 6.00 11.18
CA LEU A 66 12.46 7.30 11.22
C LEU A 66 13.94 7.01 11.42
N MET A 67 14.76 7.30 10.42
CA MET A 67 16.19 7.03 10.48
C MET A 67 16.88 8.01 11.43
N ASP A 68 17.96 7.54 12.05
CA ASP A 68 18.81 8.39 12.89
C ASP A 68 19.34 9.57 12.07
N GLY A 69 19.25 10.77 12.64
CA GLY A 69 19.66 12.02 12.00
C GLY A 69 18.56 12.70 11.16
N ALA A 70 17.43 12.02 10.89
CA ALA A 70 16.28 12.67 10.26
C ALA A 70 15.60 13.64 11.25
N ALA A 71 15.12 14.77 10.74
CA ALA A 71 14.35 15.71 11.55
C ALA A 71 13.01 15.09 11.98
N SER A 72 12.56 15.33 13.22
CA SER A 72 11.33 14.72 13.75
C SER A 72 10.08 15.00 12.90
N ALA A 73 9.97 16.21 12.35
CA ALA A 73 8.82 16.61 11.52
C ALA A 73 8.68 15.80 10.22
N VAL A 74 9.78 15.25 9.67
CA VAL A 74 9.69 14.49 8.43
C VAL A 74 8.93 13.17 8.59
N GLY A 75 8.78 12.67 9.80
CA GLY A 75 7.93 11.53 10.12
C GLY A 75 6.45 11.80 9.81
N ASP A 76 5.95 12.98 10.14
CA ASP A 76 4.57 13.40 9.85
C ASP A 76 4.40 13.63 8.33
N TYR A 77 5.40 14.23 7.68
CA TYR A 77 5.35 14.46 6.23
C TYR A 77 5.38 13.15 5.44
N ALA A 78 6.18 12.17 5.85
CA ALA A 78 6.17 10.84 5.25
C ALA A 78 4.80 10.16 5.40
N GLN A 79 4.20 10.24 6.58
CA GLN A 79 2.86 9.69 6.81
C GLN A 79 1.80 10.38 5.96
N TRP A 80 1.79 11.71 5.87
CA TRP A 80 0.87 12.46 5.03
C TRP A 80 0.99 12.07 3.55
N LYS A 81 2.22 12.05 3.00
CA LYS A 81 2.50 11.66 1.61
C LYS A 81 2.07 10.20 1.34
N GLY A 82 2.45 9.26 2.22
CA GLY A 82 2.15 7.85 2.06
C GLY A 82 0.67 7.53 2.14
N ARG A 83 -0.03 8.12 3.10
CA ARG A 83 -1.48 7.94 3.24
C ARG A 83 -2.25 8.52 2.05
N SER A 84 -1.85 9.69 1.55
CA SER A 84 -2.42 10.27 0.35
C SER A 84 -2.27 9.33 -0.84
N ALA A 85 -1.04 8.89 -1.15
CA ALA A 85 -0.79 7.98 -2.26
C ALA A 85 -1.54 6.64 -2.13
N ALA A 86 -1.64 6.10 -0.90
CA ALA A 86 -2.34 4.85 -0.62
C ALA A 86 -3.85 4.91 -0.89
N THR A 87 -4.50 6.02 -0.53
CA THR A 87 -5.97 6.11 -0.54
C THR A 87 -6.55 6.61 -1.85
N ILE A 88 -5.76 7.35 -2.64
CA ILE A 88 -6.18 7.84 -3.97
C ILE A 88 -5.51 7.09 -5.12
N HIS A 89 -4.51 6.24 -4.82
CA HIS A 89 -3.75 5.42 -5.77
C HIS A 89 -3.03 6.26 -6.85
N VAL A 90 -2.57 7.45 -6.46
CA VAL A 90 -1.87 8.41 -7.31
C VAL A 90 -0.62 8.89 -6.59
N ALA A 91 0.48 9.07 -7.34
CA ALA A 91 1.72 9.61 -6.77
C ALA A 91 1.52 11.05 -6.30
N SER A 92 2.14 11.43 -5.17
CA SER A 92 2.00 12.78 -4.66
C SER A 92 2.70 13.85 -5.55
N ALA A 93 3.59 13.44 -6.42
CA ALA A 93 4.13 14.30 -7.48
C ALA A 93 3.02 14.79 -8.43
N GLU A 94 2.09 13.90 -8.81
CA GLU A 94 0.95 14.28 -9.66
C GLU A 94 -0.06 15.13 -8.89
N THR A 95 -0.37 14.77 -7.64
CA THR A 95 -1.32 15.56 -6.84
C THR A 95 -0.78 16.93 -6.43
N ALA A 96 0.53 17.14 -6.43
CA ALA A 96 1.15 18.44 -6.25
C ALA A 96 0.75 19.44 -7.35
N GLU A 97 0.52 18.95 -8.57
CA GLU A 97 0.11 19.77 -9.71
C GLU A 97 -1.39 20.13 -9.69
N TRP A 98 -2.21 19.42 -8.91
CA TRP A 98 -3.64 19.70 -8.83
C TRP A 98 -3.95 21.00 -8.05
N GLY A 99 -2.96 21.57 -7.39
CA GLY A 99 -3.07 22.79 -6.61
C GLY A 99 -3.75 22.52 -5.25
N ARG A 100 -5.04 22.86 -5.12
CA ARG A 100 -5.81 22.63 -3.89
C ARG A 100 -6.63 21.37 -3.99
N GLY A 101 -6.53 20.51 -2.96
CA GLY A 101 -7.31 19.28 -2.85
C GLY A 101 -8.07 19.19 -1.52
N PRO A 102 -8.81 18.10 -1.32
CA PRO A 102 -9.46 17.82 -0.05
C PRO A 102 -8.43 17.66 1.08
N PRO A 103 -8.85 17.80 2.35
CA PRO A 103 -7.99 17.55 3.49
C PRO A 103 -7.35 16.15 3.39
N GLY A 104 -6.03 16.09 3.62
CA GLY A 104 -5.26 14.83 3.54
C GLY A 104 -4.61 14.57 2.17
N LEU A 105 -4.98 15.28 1.11
CA LEU A 105 -4.29 15.19 -0.17
C LEU A 105 -2.88 15.77 -0.05
N ALA A 106 -1.86 14.97 -0.36
CA ALA A 106 -0.47 15.42 -0.35
C ALA A 106 -0.17 16.27 -1.60
N THR A 107 0.44 17.42 -1.37
CA THR A 107 0.86 18.37 -2.40
C THR A 107 2.38 18.52 -2.48
N TRP A 108 3.12 17.64 -1.82
CA TRP A 108 4.58 17.52 -1.91
C TRP A 108 4.93 16.12 -2.39
N GLU A 109 5.91 16.02 -3.27
CA GLU A 109 6.41 14.75 -3.79
C GLU A 109 7.02 13.86 -2.70
N GLY A 110 7.11 12.55 -2.97
CA GLY A 110 7.62 11.54 -2.05
C GLY A 110 6.57 10.51 -1.63
N GLY A 111 5.32 10.68 -2.04
CA GLY A 111 4.27 9.66 -1.93
C GLY A 111 4.21 8.81 -3.20
N VAL A 112 4.35 7.49 -3.06
CA VAL A 112 4.37 6.52 -4.17
C VAL A 112 3.25 5.51 -3.94
N PRO A 113 2.31 5.33 -4.88
CA PRO A 113 1.28 4.30 -4.77
C PRO A 113 1.89 2.90 -4.93
N VAL A 114 1.21 1.90 -4.39
CA VAL A 114 1.66 0.50 -4.43
C VAL A 114 0.59 -0.37 -5.08
N PHE A 115 0.98 -1.10 -6.13
CA PHE A 115 0.10 -2.02 -6.86
C PHE A 115 0.67 -3.43 -6.87
N SER A 116 -0.22 -4.41 -7.00
CA SER A 116 0.15 -5.80 -7.30
C SER A 116 0.66 -5.93 -8.74
N ALA A 117 1.25 -7.07 -9.07
CA ALA A 117 1.65 -7.40 -10.44
C ALA A 117 0.48 -7.37 -11.44
N THR A 118 -0.77 -7.50 -10.98
CA THR A 118 -1.99 -7.46 -11.80
C THR A 118 -2.68 -6.10 -11.78
N GLY A 119 -2.03 -5.04 -11.27
CA GLY A 119 -2.55 -3.68 -11.22
C GLY A 119 -3.60 -3.42 -10.13
N ALA A 120 -3.82 -4.35 -9.19
CA ALA A 120 -4.69 -4.09 -8.05
C ALA A 120 -4.00 -3.13 -7.07
N ALA A 121 -4.69 -2.07 -6.65
CA ALA A 121 -4.19 -1.16 -5.64
C ALA A 121 -4.04 -1.87 -4.29
N LEU A 122 -2.88 -1.76 -3.66
CA LEU A 122 -2.56 -2.38 -2.38
C LEU A 122 -2.34 -1.35 -1.28
N GLY A 123 -1.88 -0.14 -1.64
CA GLY A 123 -1.57 0.89 -0.67
C GLY A 123 -0.66 1.99 -1.22
N GLY A 124 0.21 2.52 -0.37
CA GLY A 124 1.20 3.51 -0.73
C GLY A 124 2.32 3.64 0.30
N VAL A 125 3.44 4.18 -0.14
CA VAL A 125 4.57 4.53 0.71
C VAL A 125 4.85 6.03 0.59
N GLY A 126 5.11 6.68 1.71
CA GLY A 126 5.56 8.06 1.76
C GLY A 126 6.95 8.15 2.34
N VAL A 127 7.77 9.00 1.74
CA VAL A 127 9.13 9.28 2.17
C VAL A 127 9.30 10.77 2.34
N SER A 128 10.07 11.18 3.33
CA SER A 128 10.42 12.57 3.57
C SER A 128 11.75 12.68 4.32
N GLY A 129 12.56 13.66 3.97
CA GLY A 129 13.82 13.95 4.65
C GLY A 129 14.99 14.24 3.72
N ALA A 130 14.84 13.99 2.44
CA ALA A 130 15.79 14.32 1.37
C ALA A 130 15.17 15.29 0.37
N GLU A 131 15.83 15.52 -0.75
CA GLU A 131 15.24 16.23 -1.88
C GLU A 131 14.07 15.45 -2.46
N SER A 132 13.05 16.13 -3.01
CA SER A 132 11.81 15.50 -3.47
C SER A 132 12.05 14.32 -4.42
N ALA A 133 12.97 14.44 -5.35
CA ALA A 133 13.31 13.37 -6.29
C ALA A 133 13.94 12.13 -5.58
N GLU A 134 14.72 12.36 -4.53
CA GLU A 134 15.32 11.29 -3.71
C GLU A 134 14.28 10.61 -2.83
N ASP A 135 13.34 11.37 -2.24
CA ASP A 135 12.19 10.83 -1.51
C ASP A 135 11.38 9.87 -2.41
N VAL A 136 11.07 10.28 -3.65
CA VAL A 136 10.38 9.44 -4.64
C VAL A 136 11.20 8.21 -5.00
N ALA A 137 12.51 8.37 -5.28
CA ALA A 137 13.39 7.26 -5.65
C ALA A 137 13.53 6.22 -4.53
N CYS A 138 13.60 6.67 -3.26
CA CYS A 138 13.61 5.80 -2.10
C CYS A 138 12.30 5.00 -2.00
N GLY A 139 11.15 5.65 -2.15
CA GLY A 139 9.85 4.99 -2.13
C GLY A 139 9.74 3.91 -3.20
N ARG A 140 10.18 4.21 -4.43
CA ARG A 140 10.23 3.25 -5.56
C ARG A 140 11.16 2.08 -5.27
N ALA A 141 12.37 2.33 -4.76
CA ALA A 141 13.30 1.28 -4.39
C ALA A 141 12.69 0.32 -3.35
N GLY A 142 11.91 0.85 -2.40
CA GLY A 142 11.16 0.04 -1.45
C GLY A 142 10.10 -0.83 -2.11
N VAL A 143 9.31 -0.26 -3.02
CA VAL A 143 8.26 -0.99 -3.76
C VAL A 143 8.87 -2.12 -4.60
N ASP A 144 9.97 -1.84 -5.30
CA ASP A 144 10.71 -2.81 -6.10
C ASP A 144 11.28 -3.95 -5.23
N ALA A 145 11.83 -3.63 -4.05
CA ALA A 145 12.34 -4.62 -3.10
C ALA A 145 11.27 -5.60 -2.60
N ALA A 146 10.01 -5.17 -2.59
CA ALA A 146 8.88 -6.03 -2.26
C ALA A 146 8.35 -6.84 -3.47
N GLY A 147 8.87 -6.63 -4.69
CA GLY A 147 8.39 -7.23 -5.92
C GLY A 147 7.02 -6.69 -6.36
N LEU A 148 6.71 -5.45 -5.98
CA LEU A 148 5.46 -4.75 -6.27
C LEU A 148 5.70 -3.64 -7.32
N ARG A 149 4.64 -2.93 -7.71
CA ARG A 149 4.69 -1.90 -8.76
C ARG A 149 4.28 -0.55 -8.21
N ASP A 150 4.89 0.52 -8.71
CA ASP A 150 4.58 1.91 -8.37
C ASP A 150 3.59 2.57 -9.35
N ALA A 151 3.19 1.85 -10.39
CA ALA A 151 2.21 2.28 -11.38
C ALA A 151 1.23 1.15 -11.71
N LYS A 152 0.03 1.53 -12.11
CA LYS A 152 -1.03 0.57 -12.46
C LYS A 152 -0.76 -0.15 -13.78
N ASP A 153 -0.25 0.54 -14.79
CA ASP A 153 0.29 0.11 -16.11
C ASP A 153 0.65 1.35 -16.94
#